data_46c5e941e7b22d5f31234b05cba34a56
#
_entry.id   46c5e941e7b22d5f31234b05cba34a56
#
_cell.length_a   1.000
_cell.length_b   1.000
_cell.length_c   1.000
_cell.angle_alpha   90.00
_cell.angle_beta   90.00
_cell.angle_gamma   90.00
#
_symmetry.space_group_name_H-M   'P 1'
#
loop_
_entity.id
_entity.type
_entity.pdbx_description
1 polymer ?
#
loop_
_entity_poly.entity_id
_entity_poly.type
_entity_poly.pdbx_seq_one_letter_code
_entity_poly.pdbx_strand_id
1 'polypeptide(L)' 'MNDEALNLSIRKFLKMVGVNSQREIEHAVAKADAAGTLAGVDTFPVRMTLDIGRLNVRVDFDGEIRLR' A
#
# COMPACT_ATOMS: atom_id res chain seq x y z
N MET A 1 -6.44 5.64 -28.61
CA MET A 1 -5.93 5.04 -27.36
C MET A 1 -6.10 3.52 -27.44
N ASN A 2 -5.12 2.77 -26.99
CA ASN A 2 -5.20 1.31 -26.98
C ASN A 2 -5.68 0.84 -25.60
N ASP A 3 -6.93 0.41 -25.53
CA ASP A 3 -7.56 0.02 -24.27
C ASP A 3 -6.92 -1.22 -23.65
N GLU A 4 -6.46 -2.15 -24.48
CA GLU A 4 -5.77 -3.33 -23.98
C GLU A 4 -4.44 -2.97 -23.32
N ALA A 5 -3.64 -2.12 -23.98
CA ALA A 5 -2.38 -1.66 -23.42
C ALA A 5 -2.60 -0.89 -22.12
N LEU A 6 -3.65 -0.08 -22.06
CA LEU A 6 -4.01 0.66 -20.85
C LEU A 6 -4.31 -0.30 -19.71
N ASN A 7 -5.19 -1.27 -19.92
CA ASN A 7 -5.58 -2.22 -18.87
C ASN A 7 -4.39 -3.06 -18.40
N LEU A 8 -3.57 -3.55 -19.31
CA LEU A 8 -2.40 -4.36 -18.96
C LEU A 8 -1.39 -3.55 -18.15
N SER A 9 -1.14 -2.30 -18.53
CA SER A 9 -0.19 -1.45 -17.83
C SER A 9 -0.68 -1.07 -16.43
N ILE A 10 -1.98 -0.80 -16.26
CA ILE A 10 -2.57 -0.53 -14.96
C ILE A 10 -2.41 -1.75 -14.04
N ARG A 11 -2.77 -2.93 -14.52
CA ARG A 11 -2.71 -4.16 -13.73
C ARG A 11 -1.28 -4.50 -13.34
N LYS A 12 -0.35 -4.34 -14.27
CA LYS A 12 1.09 -4.57 -14.01
C LYS A 12 1.61 -3.61 -12.93
N PHE A 13 1.25 -2.33 -13.04
CA PHE A 13 1.64 -1.33 -12.06
C PHE A 13 1.08 -1.66 -10.68
N LEU A 14 -0.22 -1.96 -10.59
CA LEU A 14 -0.86 -2.26 -9.31
C LEU A 14 -0.33 -3.53 -8.67
N LYS A 15 0.03 -4.53 -9.47
CA LYS A 15 0.66 -5.74 -8.96
C LYS A 15 2.02 -5.42 -8.33
N MET A 16 2.81 -4.61 -9.00
CA MET A 16 4.12 -4.17 -8.48
C MET A 16 3.96 -3.40 -7.18
N VAL A 17 3.02 -2.44 -7.15
CA VAL A 17 2.73 -1.65 -5.95
C VAL A 17 2.27 -2.55 -4.82
N GLY A 18 1.35 -3.49 -5.08
CA GLY A 18 0.84 -4.40 -4.07
C GLY A 18 1.91 -5.29 -3.47
N VAL A 19 2.73 -5.91 -4.31
CA VAL A 19 3.81 -6.79 -3.86
C VAL A 19 4.84 -6.03 -3.02
N ASN A 20 5.28 -4.88 -3.51
CA ASN A 20 6.30 -4.11 -2.81
C ASN A 20 5.76 -3.45 -1.55
N SER A 21 4.51 -2.98 -1.58
CA SER A 21 3.87 -2.40 -0.39
C SER A 21 3.71 -3.43 0.71
N GLN A 22 3.35 -4.67 0.35
CA GLN A 22 3.23 -5.74 1.33
C GLN A 22 4.56 -5.99 2.05
N ARG A 23 5.66 -6.03 1.31
CA ARG A 23 7.00 -6.19 1.89
C ARG A 23 7.35 -5.06 2.84
N GLU A 24 7.06 -3.83 2.44
CA GLU A 24 7.34 -2.66 3.28
C GLU A 24 6.55 -2.72 4.59
N ILE A 25 5.28 -3.12 4.52
CA ILE A 25 4.43 -3.27 5.70
C ILE A 25 4.99 -4.39 6.60
N GLU A 26 5.31 -5.54 6.03
CA GLU A 26 5.84 -6.68 6.80
C GLU A 26 7.15 -6.32 7.50
N HIS A 27 8.08 -5.64 6.82
CA HIS A 27 9.33 -5.21 7.41
C HIS A 27 9.11 -4.19 8.54
N ALA A 28 8.22 -3.23 8.32
CA ALA A 28 7.92 -2.21 9.32
C ALA A 28 7.28 -2.83 10.57
N VAL A 29 6.36 -3.78 10.39
CA VAL A 29 5.72 -4.49 11.49
C VAL A 29 6.74 -5.32 12.26
N ALA A 30 7.59 -6.07 11.57
CA ALA A 30 8.62 -6.88 12.23
C ALA A 30 9.58 -6.02 13.05
N LYS A 31 9.99 -4.88 12.51
CA LYS A 31 10.87 -3.94 13.20
C LYS A 31 10.20 -3.35 14.43
N ALA A 32 8.95 -2.94 14.32
CA ALA A 32 8.20 -2.37 15.44
C ALA A 32 7.93 -3.41 16.52
N ASP A 33 7.62 -4.65 16.12
CA ASP A 33 7.40 -5.74 17.07
C ASP A 33 8.68 -6.05 17.86
N ALA A 34 9.82 -6.12 17.18
CA ALA A 34 11.11 -6.34 17.83
C ALA A 34 11.47 -5.21 18.81
N ALA A 35 11.04 -3.98 18.52
CA ALA A 35 11.26 -2.82 19.38
C ALA A 35 10.23 -2.72 20.52
N GLY A 36 9.22 -3.58 20.55
CA GLY A 36 8.18 -3.58 21.56
C GLY A 36 7.12 -2.48 21.40
N THR A 37 7.13 -1.74 20.29
CA THR A 37 6.21 -0.62 20.09
C THR A 37 4.80 -1.05 19.69
N LEU A 38 4.59 -2.34 19.40
CA LEU A 38 3.28 -2.89 19.04
C LEU A 38 2.59 -3.62 20.19
N ALA A 39 3.16 -3.58 21.40
CA ALA A 39 2.55 -4.20 22.58
C ALA A 39 1.17 -3.58 22.84
N GLY A 40 0.14 -4.43 22.90
CA GLY A 40 -1.23 -3.98 23.12
C GLY A 40 -1.92 -3.37 21.91
N VAL A 41 -1.26 -3.34 20.76
CA VAL A 41 -1.85 -2.83 19.52
C VAL A 41 -2.50 -3.97 18.75
N ASP A 42 -3.80 -3.86 18.46
CA ASP A 42 -4.53 -4.86 17.69
C ASP A 42 -4.64 -4.46 16.21
N THR A 43 -4.84 -3.18 15.96
CA THR A 43 -4.97 -2.62 14.60
C THR A 43 -4.27 -1.28 14.52
N PHE A 44 -3.89 -0.88 13.32
CA PHE A 44 -3.42 0.48 13.07
C PHE A 44 -3.83 0.94 11.67
N PRO A 45 -3.98 2.27 11.47
CA PRO A 45 -4.41 2.79 10.17
C PRO A 45 -3.29 2.72 9.16
N VAL A 46 -3.67 2.59 7.90
CA VAL A 46 -2.76 2.65 6.76
C VAL A 46 -3.36 3.52 5.67
N ARG A 47 -2.52 4.25 4.97
CA ARG A 47 -2.94 5.09 3.86
C ARG A 47 -2.02 4.86 2.67
N MET A 48 -2.63 4.74 1.48
CA MET A 48 -1.93 4.70 0.21
C MET A 48 -2.38 5.91 -0.61
N THR A 49 -1.42 6.66 -1.15
CA THR A 49 -1.74 7.82 -1.98
C THR A 49 -1.43 7.52 -3.43
N LEU A 50 -2.42 7.67 -4.30
CA LEU A 50 -2.25 7.61 -5.74
C LEU A 50 -2.07 9.04 -6.27
N ASP A 51 -0.94 9.31 -6.88
CA ASP A 51 -0.63 10.61 -7.46
C ASP A 51 -0.30 10.42 -8.94
N ILE A 52 -1.13 10.98 -9.82
CA ILE A 52 -0.88 11.00 -11.26
C ILE A 52 -0.87 12.46 -11.70
N GLY A 53 0.31 13.09 -11.65
CA GLY A 53 0.44 14.51 -11.94
C GLY A 53 -0.05 14.90 -13.32
N ARG A 54 0.19 14.04 -14.33
CA ARG A 54 -0.23 14.28 -15.71
C ARG A 54 -1.76 14.39 -15.86
N LEU A 55 -2.51 13.71 -14.98
CA LEU A 55 -3.97 13.68 -15.03
C LEU A 55 -4.62 14.51 -13.92
N ASN A 56 -3.84 15.22 -13.14
CA ASN A 56 -4.32 15.98 -11.98
C ASN A 56 -5.14 15.12 -11.02
N VAL A 57 -4.68 13.88 -10.80
CA VAL A 57 -5.33 12.95 -9.88
C VAL A 57 -4.46 12.81 -8.64
N ARG A 58 -5.08 13.00 -7.48
CA ARG A 58 -4.47 12.69 -6.19
C ARG A 58 -5.55 12.15 -5.27
N VAL A 59 -5.46 10.88 -4.93
CA VAL A 59 -6.48 10.17 -4.15
C VAL A 59 -5.81 9.37 -3.05
N ASP A 60 -6.37 9.45 -1.84
CA ASP A 60 -5.93 8.66 -0.71
C ASP A 60 -6.86 7.46 -0.53
N PHE A 61 -6.27 6.30 -0.30
CA PHE A 61 -6.99 5.07 0.04
C PHE A 61 -6.65 4.72 1.47
N ASP A 62 -7.64 4.79 2.35
CA ASP A 62 -7.48 4.52 3.78
C ASP A 62 -7.97 3.13 4.12
N GLY A 63 -7.22 2.45 5.00
CA GLY A 63 -7.59 1.13 5.47
C GLY A 63 -7.02 0.87 6.85
N GLU A 64 -7.11 -0.37 7.27
CA GLU A 64 -6.57 -0.83 8.55
C GLU A 64 -5.75 -2.10 8.35
N ILE A 65 -4.66 -2.17 9.09
CA ILE A 65 -3.86 -3.39 9.23
C ILE A 65 -4.21 -4.01 10.57
N ARG A 66 -4.48 -5.31 10.56
CA ARG A 66 -4.85 -6.06 11.77
C ARG A 66 -3.70 -6.98 12.15
N LEU A 67 -3.33 -6.94 13.44
CA LEU A 67 -2.30 -7.80 14.00
C LEU A 67 -2.91 -9.04 14.68
N ARG A 68 -4.21 -9.00 14.97
CA ARG A 68 -4.93 -10.06 15.67
C ARG A 68 -6.34 -10.26 15.16
#